data_e6cf4aa7f6a40fc6a94ddfb62a984e02
#
_entry.id   e6cf4aa7f6a40fc6a94ddfb62a984e02
#
_cell.length_a   1.000
_cell.length_b   1.000
_cell.length_c   1.000
_cell.angle_alpha   90.00
_cell.angle_beta   90.00
_cell.angle_gamma   90.00
#
_symmetry.space_group_name_H-M   'P 1'
#
loop_
_entity.id
_entity.type
_entity.pdbx_description
1 polymer ?
#
loop_
_entity_poly.entity_id
_entity_poly.type
_entity_poly.pdbx_seq_one_letter_code
_entity_poly.pdbx_strand_id
1 'polypeptide(L)'
;MSRSVSTLLVCAALGALAAGCGGSSGGSGSASSSTGTAATGGVVTAGAKLPAGCTRVEDPGTRAGETQQKRPTGRLSGPATVAMQTNCGAFTITLDVDRAPKTAASFATLVKRGFYDGLTFHRISGDPASGPFVIQAGDPLANGLGGPGYSIREKPPADLKYTKYTVAMAKTQSEPAGTSGSQFFIVTAADAGLPPDYALVGKVTDGQATVDRIAKVPANGNEQPIVPVVISKATLDGATLKGGS
;
A
#
# COMPACT_ATOMS: atom_id res chain seq x y z
N MET A 1 -10.59 -28.02 -24.80
CA MET A 1 -9.34 -27.72 -24.07
C MET A 1 -9.70 -26.74 -22.96
N SER A 2 -9.98 -27.28 -21.78
CA SER A 2 -10.43 -26.52 -20.60
C SER A 2 -9.22 -25.88 -19.91
N ARG A 3 -9.17 -24.57 -19.86
CA ARG A 3 -8.15 -23.84 -19.09
C ARG A 3 -8.70 -23.62 -17.68
N SER A 4 -8.16 -24.36 -16.72
CA SER A 4 -8.38 -24.09 -15.30
C SER A 4 -7.83 -22.71 -14.94
N VAL A 5 -8.72 -21.82 -14.56
CA VAL A 5 -8.38 -20.53 -13.96
C VAL A 5 -8.06 -20.80 -12.49
N SER A 6 -6.77 -20.80 -12.13
CA SER A 6 -6.35 -20.85 -10.73
C SER A 6 -6.69 -19.52 -10.07
N THR A 7 -7.76 -19.51 -9.29
CA THR A 7 -8.14 -18.40 -8.43
C THR A 7 -7.18 -18.36 -7.25
N LEU A 8 -6.18 -17.47 -7.30
CA LEU A 8 -5.30 -17.21 -6.15
C LEU A 8 -6.10 -16.50 -5.07
N LEU A 9 -6.40 -17.25 -4.02
CA LEU A 9 -7.06 -16.80 -2.80
C LEU A 9 -6.11 -15.87 -2.04
N VAL A 10 -6.48 -14.61 -1.90
CA VAL A 10 -5.80 -13.70 -0.96
C VAL A 10 -6.27 -14.08 0.45
N CYS A 11 -5.54 -14.99 1.10
CA CYS A 11 -5.85 -15.39 2.47
C CYS A 11 -5.50 -14.27 3.45
N ALA A 12 -6.51 -13.69 4.06
CA ALA A 12 -6.38 -13.00 5.34
C ALA A 12 -6.25 -14.10 6.42
N ALA A 13 -5.12 -14.14 7.12
CA ALA A 13 -4.90 -15.07 8.22
C ALA A 13 -5.80 -14.70 9.41
N LEU A 14 -6.85 -15.48 9.67
CA LEU A 14 -7.56 -15.48 10.95
C LEU A 14 -6.73 -16.29 11.96
N GLY A 15 -6.15 -15.62 12.95
CA GLY A 15 -5.56 -16.24 14.13
C GLY A 15 -6.64 -16.74 15.07
N ALA A 16 -6.72 -18.04 15.32
CA ALA A 16 -7.57 -18.68 16.31
C ALA A 16 -6.92 -18.55 17.71
N LEU A 17 -7.65 -17.99 18.67
CA LEU A 17 -7.33 -18.05 20.10
C LEU A 17 -7.66 -19.44 20.64
N ALA A 18 -6.64 -20.12 21.19
CA ALA A 18 -6.84 -21.28 22.05
C ALA A 18 -6.54 -20.86 23.48
N ALA A 19 -7.56 -20.91 24.34
CA ALA A 19 -7.42 -20.79 25.80
C ALA A 19 -7.02 -22.15 26.36
N GLY A 20 -5.92 -22.17 27.16
CA GLY A 20 -5.51 -23.33 27.94
C GLY A 20 -5.20 -22.88 29.35
N CYS A 21 -6.02 -23.31 30.34
CA CYS A 21 -5.78 -23.18 31.76
C CYS A 21 -4.89 -24.32 32.27
N GLY A 22 -4.02 -24.02 33.26
CA GLY A 22 -3.67 -25.00 34.26
C GLY A 22 -2.21 -25.03 34.74
N GLY A 23 -1.99 -24.74 36.05
CA GLY A 23 -0.98 -25.42 36.84
C GLY A 23 0.13 -24.57 37.43
N SER A 24 -0.01 -24.23 38.73
CA SER A 24 0.98 -23.65 39.65
C SER A 24 2.16 -24.55 39.95
N SER A 25 3.36 -24.01 40.09
CA SER A 25 4.25 -24.28 41.27
C SER A 25 5.49 -23.38 41.22
N GLY A 26 5.90 -22.90 42.39
CA GLY A 26 6.81 -21.80 42.62
C GLY A 26 8.31 -22.12 42.41
N GLY A 27 9.08 -21.05 42.33
CA GLY A 27 10.53 -21.04 42.33
C GLY A 27 11.03 -19.60 42.38
N SER A 28 11.54 -19.18 43.54
CA SER A 28 12.17 -17.88 43.76
C SER A 28 13.48 -17.76 42.99
N GLY A 29 13.73 -16.61 42.37
CA GLY A 29 15.02 -16.29 41.76
C GLY A 29 15.07 -14.89 41.19
N SER A 30 15.70 -14.01 41.94
CA SER A 30 16.39 -12.74 41.64
C SER A 30 16.02 -11.92 40.40
N ALA A 31 15.64 -10.70 40.71
CA ALA A 31 15.46 -9.57 39.81
C ALA A 31 16.72 -9.23 39.01
N SER A 32 16.57 -9.08 37.72
CA SER A 32 17.38 -8.23 36.87
C SER A 32 16.43 -7.48 35.95
N SER A 33 16.26 -6.20 36.25
CA SER A 33 15.51 -5.24 35.45
C SER A 33 16.25 -4.96 34.14
N SER A 34 15.77 -5.49 33.04
CA SER A 34 16.07 -5.00 31.70
C SER A 34 14.77 -4.48 31.10
N THR A 35 14.63 -3.17 31.11
CA THR A 35 13.64 -2.42 30.29
C THR A 35 13.93 -2.67 28.82
N GLY A 36 13.39 -3.73 28.27
CA GLY A 36 13.41 -4.02 26.85
C GLY A 36 12.13 -3.47 26.22
N THR A 37 12.23 -2.30 25.62
CA THR A 37 11.24 -1.79 24.67
C THR A 37 11.11 -2.78 23.53
N ALA A 38 9.99 -3.50 23.46
CA ALA A 38 9.68 -4.39 22.35
C ALA A 38 9.32 -3.54 21.12
N ALA A 39 10.33 -3.13 20.35
CA ALA A 39 10.15 -2.69 18.98
C ALA A 39 9.87 -3.95 18.15
N THR A 40 8.62 -4.10 17.68
CA THR A 40 8.24 -5.08 16.66
C THR A 40 8.77 -4.59 15.31
N GLY A 41 10.10 -4.52 15.20
CA GLY A 41 10.80 -4.20 13.96
C GLY A 41 10.77 -5.43 13.05
N GLY A 42 10.24 -5.29 11.84
CA GLY A 42 10.37 -6.30 10.81
C GLY A 42 11.83 -6.71 10.65
N VAL A 43 12.09 -8.00 10.48
CA VAL A 43 13.44 -8.58 10.37
C VAL A 43 14.10 -8.02 9.10
N VAL A 44 14.91 -6.97 9.25
CA VAL A 44 15.76 -6.46 8.17
C VAL A 44 16.90 -7.46 7.95
N THR A 45 16.82 -8.24 6.88
CA THR A 45 17.88 -9.21 6.54
C THR A 45 19.10 -8.44 6.02
N ALA A 46 20.15 -8.37 6.84
CA ALA A 46 21.35 -7.56 6.60
C ALA A 46 22.11 -7.87 5.28
N GLY A 47 21.82 -8.98 4.63
CA GLY A 47 22.47 -9.43 3.40
C GLY A 47 21.66 -9.29 2.09
N ALA A 48 20.41 -8.84 2.13
CA ALA A 48 19.60 -8.76 0.93
C ALA A 48 20.11 -7.70 -0.04
N LYS A 49 20.36 -8.11 -1.31
CA LYS A 49 20.80 -7.22 -2.37
C LYS A 49 19.62 -6.40 -2.89
N LEU A 50 19.72 -5.08 -2.77
CA LEU A 50 18.78 -4.16 -3.37
C LEU A 50 19.00 -4.02 -4.88
N PRO A 51 17.93 -3.77 -5.67
CA PRO A 51 18.06 -3.35 -7.06
C PRO A 51 18.91 -2.08 -7.18
N ALA A 52 19.68 -1.99 -8.26
CA ALA A 52 20.48 -0.78 -8.55
C ALA A 52 19.56 0.46 -8.62
N GLY A 53 19.95 1.53 -7.91
CA GLY A 53 19.16 2.75 -7.77
C GLY A 53 18.20 2.77 -6.58
N CYS A 54 18.16 1.70 -5.76
CA CYS A 54 17.56 1.75 -4.42
C CYS A 54 18.65 1.98 -3.38
N THR A 55 18.38 2.78 -2.38
CA THR A 55 19.24 2.98 -1.20
C THR A 55 18.62 2.29 0.01
N ARG A 56 19.47 1.76 0.90
CA ARG A 56 19.03 1.18 2.15
C ARG A 56 18.64 2.30 3.12
N VAL A 57 17.48 2.16 3.72
CA VAL A 57 16.96 3.07 4.74
C VAL A 57 16.50 2.26 5.95
N GLU A 58 16.40 2.90 7.09
CA GLU A 58 15.77 2.30 8.27
C GLU A 58 14.26 2.14 8.05
N ASP A 59 13.68 1.14 8.72
CA ASP A 59 12.23 0.99 8.74
C ASP A 59 11.63 2.14 9.56
N PRO A 60 10.75 2.97 8.96
CA PRO A 60 10.11 4.07 9.67
C PRO A 60 9.11 3.61 10.74
N GLY A 61 8.81 2.30 10.80
CA GLY A 61 7.80 1.74 11.68
C GLY A 61 6.37 2.09 11.27
N THR A 62 5.44 1.96 12.22
CA THR A 62 4.02 2.25 12.00
C THR A 62 3.68 3.70 12.36
N ARG A 63 2.67 4.25 11.69
CA ARG A 63 2.12 5.60 11.91
C ARG A 63 0.66 5.52 12.38
N ALA A 64 0.44 4.85 13.51
CA ALA A 64 -0.90 4.58 14.04
C ALA A 64 -1.76 5.85 14.24
N GLY A 65 -1.15 7.01 14.52
CA GLY A 65 -1.85 8.29 14.61
C GLY A 65 -2.55 8.74 13.32
N GLU A 66 -2.11 8.26 12.16
CA GLU A 66 -2.70 8.60 10.87
C GLU A 66 -4.04 7.89 10.59
N THR A 67 -4.42 6.91 11.40
CA THR A 67 -5.67 6.14 11.22
C THR A 67 -6.95 6.92 11.55
N GLN A 68 -6.87 8.22 11.86
CA GLN A 68 -8.02 9.06 12.24
C GLN A 68 -8.13 10.32 11.37
N GLN A 69 -7.97 10.18 10.06
CA GLN A 69 -8.11 11.29 9.13
C GLN A 69 -9.58 11.70 8.95
N LYS A 70 -9.82 13.01 8.81
CA LYS A 70 -11.14 13.53 8.45
C LYS A 70 -11.45 13.19 6.99
N ARG A 71 -12.64 12.60 6.73
CA ARG A 71 -13.10 12.31 5.38
C ARG A 71 -13.16 13.58 4.53
N PRO A 72 -12.55 13.62 3.33
CA PRO A 72 -12.64 14.78 2.45
C PRO A 72 -14.04 14.92 1.83
N THR A 73 -14.47 16.14 1.63
CA THR A 73 -15.73 16.48 0.95
C THR A 73 -15.50 17.26 -0.34
N GLY A 74 -14.24 17.66 -0.61
CA GLY A 74 -13.86 18.45 -1.77
C GLY A 74 -13.75 17.66 -3.07
N ARG A 75 -13.56 18.41 -4.17
CA ARG A 75 -13.22 17.91 -5.50
C ARG A 75 -11.98 18.62 -6.03
N LEU A 76 -11.24 17.96 -6.93
CA LEU A 76 -10.16 18.62 -7.66
C LEU A 76 -10.74 19.59 -8.70
N SER A 77 -10.09 20.73 -8.87
CA SER A 77 -10.53 21.79 -9.80
C SER A 77 -10.13 21.57 -11.25
N GLY A 78 -9.37 20.52 -11.54
CA GLY A 78 -8.86 20.21 -12.88
C GLY A 78 -7.81 19.10 -12.82
N PRO A 79 -7.04 18.92 -13.89
CA PRO A 79 -5.98 17.91 -13.96
C PRO A 79 -4.98 18.06 -12.80
N ALA A 80 -4.56 16.93 -12.25
CA ALA A 80 -3.65 16.89 -11.13
C ALA A 80 -2.67 15.72 -11.26
N THR A 81 -1.47 15.92 -10.74
CA THR A 81 -0.45 14.89 -10.63
C THR A 81 0.03 14.76 -9.18
N VAL A 82 0.53 13.58 -8.84
CA VAL A 82 1.17 13.33 -7.55
C VAL A 82 2.57 12.80 -7.80
N ALA A 83 3.56 13.59 -7.38
CA ALA A 83 4.96 13.17 -7.37
C ALA A 83 5.24 12.37 -6.09
N MET A 84 5.71 11.13 -6.25
CA MET A 84 6.12 10.23 -5.18
C MET A 84 7.64 10.10 -5.17
N GLN A 85 8.27 10.48 -4.07
CA GLN A 85 9.70 10.26 -3.85
C GLN A 85 9.90 9.04 -2.96
N THR A 86 10.80 8.15 -3.34
CA THR A 86 11.11 6.94 -2.58
C THR A 86 12.62 6.74 -2.47
N ASN A 87 13.05 5.85 -1.59
CA ASN A 87 14.45 5.43 -1.53
C ASN A 87 14.89 4.56 -2.75
N CYS A 88 13.97 4.30 -3.70
CA CYS A 88 14.25 3.66 -4.99
C CYS A 88 14.17 4.62 -6.19
N GLY A 89 13.99 5.92 -5.94
CA GLY A 89 13.79 6.96 -6.95
C GLY A 89 12.40 7.59 -6.89
N ALA A 90 12.09 8.45 -7.87
CA ALA A 90 10.82 9.14 -7.96
C ALA A 90 9.96 8.60 -9.11
N PHE A 91 8.65 8.78 -8.99
CA PHE A 91 7.67 8.57 -10.05
C PHE A 91 6.49 9.52 -9.89
N THR A 92 5.74 9.74 -10.97
CA THR A 92 4.58 10.64 -10.98
C THR A 92 3.32 9.88 -11.39
N ILE A 93 2.26 10.07 -10.63
CA ILE A 93 0.91 9.56 -10.91
C ILE A 93 0.07 10.70 -11.46
N THR A 94 -0.47 10.58 -12.68
CA THR A 94 -1.55 11.44 -13.17
C THR A 94 -2.87 10.90 -12.65
N LEU A 95 -3.61 11.74 -11.92
CA LEU A 95 -4.91 11.38 -11.34
C LEU A 95 -5.98 11.39 -12.42
N ASP A 96 -6.85 10.39 -12.41
CA ASP A 96 -8.01 10.32 -13.32
C ASP A 96 -9.21 11.08 -12.69
N VAL A 97 -9.17 12.40 -12.81
CA VAL A 97 -10.17 13.29 -12.18
C VAL A 97 -11.53 13.23 -12.86
N ASP A 98 -11.58 12.78 -14.11
CA ASP A 98 -12.80 12.71 -14.90
C ASP A 98 -13.58 11.41 -14.65
N ARG A 99 -12.88 10.29 -14.60
CA ARG A 99 -13.48 8.95 -14.44
C ARG A 99 -13.60 8.51 -12.98
N ALA A 100 -12.79 9.12 -12.09
CA ALA A 100 -12.75 8.77 -10.66
C ALA A 100 -12.63 10.02 -9.75
N PRO A 101 -13.53 11.02 -9.88
CA PRO A 101 -13.40 12.31 -9.20
C PRO A 101 -13.37 12.23 -7.67
N LYS A 102 -14.11 11.30 -7.06
CA LYS A 102 -14.13 11.14 -5.59
C LYS A 102 -12.85 10.48 -5.09
N THR A 103 -12.39 9.45 -5.79
CA THR A 103 -11.17 8.71 -5.45
C THR A 103 -9.96 9.62 -5.63
N ALA A 104 -9.86 10.34 -6.76
CA ALA A 104 -8.79 11.31 -7.02
C ALA A 104 -8.76 12.41 -5.94
N ALA A 105 -9.92 12.95 -5.53
CA ALA A 105 -10.00 13.97 -4.50
C ALA A 105 -9.59 13.45 -3.11
N SER A 106 -9.99 12.22 -2.76
CA SER A 106 -9.59 11.58 -1.50
C SER A 106 -8.08 11.33 -1.47
N PHE A 107 -7.54 10.75 -2.52
CA PHE A 107 -6.11 10.50 -2.65
C PHE A 107 -5.30 11.80 -2.58
N ALA A 108 -5.67 12.82 -3.35
CA ALA A 108 -5.03 14.13 -3.33
C ALA A 108 -5.11 14.82 -1.96
N THR A 109 -6.23 14.65 -1.23
CA THR A 109 -6.37 15.20 0.12
C THR A 109 -5.39 14.56 1.09
N LEU A 110 -5.24 13.23 1.04
CA LEU A 110 -4.28 12.50 1.87
C LEU A 110 -2.84 12.91 1.53
N VAL A 111 -2.52 13.06 0.23
CA VAL A 111 -1.22 13.60 -0.21
C VAL A 111 -0.97 14.98 0.37
N LYS A 112 -1.92 15.91 0.23
CA LYS A 112 -1.79 17.29 0.74
C LYS A 112 -1.59 17.36 2.26
N ARG A 113 -2.13 16.40 3.00
CA ARG A 113 -1.95 16.28 4.45
C ARG A 113 -0.63 15.61 4.87
N GLY A 114 0.18 15.17 3.92
CA GLY A 114 1.41 14.42 4.19
C GLY A 114 1.16 13.00 4.72
N PHE A 115 -0.06 12.46 4.52
CA PHE A 115 -0.43 11.14 5.01
C PHE A 115 0.50 10.04 4.51
N TYR A 116 0.92 10.10 3.25
CA TYR A 116 1.79 9.07 2.65
C TYR A 116 3.27 9.22 2.99
N ASP A 117 3.69 10.37 3.53
CA ASP A 117 5.09 10.63 3.88
C ASP A 117 5.53 9.67 4.99
N GLY A 118 6.61 8.94 4.77
CA GLY A 118 7.13 7.93 5.68
C GLY A 118 6.39 6.58 5.65
N LEU A 119 5.36 6.40 4.82
CA LEU A 119 4.75 5.07 4.66
C LEU A 119 5.58 4.18 3.74
N THR A 120 5.46 2.87 3.94
CA THR A 120 6.18 1.86 3.15
C THR A 120 5.31 1.24 2.07
N PHE A 121 5.96 0.73 1.03
CA PHE A 121 5.39 -0.33 0.22
C PHE A 121 5.47 -1.61 1.04
N HIS A 122 4.38 -1.95 1.69
CA HIS A 122 4.29 -3.10 2.61
C HIS A 122 4.07 -4.43 1.90
N ARG A 123 3.74 -4.40 0.59
CA ARG A 123 3.51 -5.60 -0.22
C ARG A 123 4.09 -5.43 -1.62
N ILE A 124 4.88 -6.40 -2.04
CA ILE A 124 5.40 -6.57 -3.40
C ILE A 124 4.99 -7.96 -3.86
N SER A 125 4.01 -8.03 -4.74
CA SER A 125 3.39 -9.26 -5.20
C SER A 125 3.87 -9.67 -6.58
N GLY A 126 4.09 -10.94 -6.74
CA GLY A 126 4.55 -11.59 -7.95
C GLY A 126 5.34 -12.85 -7.59
N ASP A 127 5.60 -13.69 -8.55
CA ASP A 127 6.44 -14.85 -8.34
C ASP A 127 7.36 -15.09 -9.56
N PRO A 128 8.45 -15.87 -9.40
CA PRO A 128 9.41 -16.11 -10.49
C PRO A 128 8.81 -16.79 -11.72
N ALA A 129 7.69 -17.52 -11.58
CA ALA A 129 7.07 -18.26 -12.67
C ALA A 129 6.05 -17.41 -13.44
N SER A 130 5.20 -16.64 -12.72
CA SER A 130 4.16 -15.79 -13.32
C SER A 130 4.60 -14.33 -13.50
N GLY A 131 5.72 -13.93 -12.92
CA GLY A 131 6.26 -12.58 -13.01
C GLY A 131 5.65 -11.61 -11.99
N PRO A 132 5.91 -10.30 -12.16
CA PRO A 132 5.42 -9.27 -11.26
C PRO A 132 3.91 -9.11 -11.39
N PHE A 133 3.23 -8.75 -10.30
CA PHE A 133 1.79 -8.54 -10.27
C PHE A 133 1.43 -7.12 -9.85
N VAL A 134 1.63 -6.76 -8.58
CA VAL A 134 1.40 -5.39 -8.06
C VAL A 134 2.41 -5.03 -6.97
N ILE A 135 2.62 -3.74 -6.76
CA ILE A 135 3.23 -3.20 -5.56
C ILE A 135 2.17 -2.38 -4.81
N GLN A 136 2.10 -2.50 -3.48
CA GLN A 136 1.04 -1.90 -2.66
C GLN A 136 1.63 -1.11 -1.50
N ALA A 137 1.05 0.09 -1.26
CA ALA A 137 1.45 1.02 -0.21
C ALA A 137 0.23 1.72 0.40
N GLY A 138 0.46 2.68 1.31
CA GLY A 138 -0.59 3.54 1.86
C GLY A 138 -1.27 2.97 3.09
N ASP A 139 -0.66 2.00 3.76
CA ASP A 139 -1.08 1.47 5.05
C ASP A 139 -0.25 2.08 6.19
N PRO A 140 -0.84 2.87 7.10
CA PRO A 140 -0.11 3.45 8.22
C PRO A 140 0.32 2.41 9.28
N LEU A 141 -0.23 1.19 9.24
CA LEU A 141 0.15 0.09 10.11
C LEU A 141 1.13 -0.89 9.46
N ALA A 142 1.41 -0.75 8.16
CA ALA A 142 2.31 -1.59 7.36
C ALA A 142 2.02 -3.11 7.44
N ASN A 143 0.77 -3.50 7.74
CA ASN A 143 0.34 -4.89 7.90
C ASN A 143 -0.84 -5.29 7.00
N GLY A 144 -1.28 -4.39 6.11
CA GLY A 144 -2.41 -4.58 5.20
C GLY A 144 -3.77 -4.25 5.80
N LEU A 145 -3.86 -3.92 7.09
CA LEU A 145 -5.12 -3.69 7.81
C LEU A 145 -5.39 -2.22 8.15
N GLY A 146 -4.36 -1.36 8.02
CA GLY A 146 -4.49 0.07 8.33
C GLY A 146 -5.17 0.85 7.21
N GLY A 147 -5.62 2.04 7.60
CA GLY A 147 -6.29 2.97 6.69
C GLY A 147 -6.44 4.34 7.31
N PRO A 148 -7.10 5.29 6.65
CA PRO A 148 -7.18 6.68 7.09
C PRO A 148 -8.30 6.91 8.14
N GLY A 149 -8.99 5.86 8.60
CA GLY A 149 -10.13 5.97 9.53
C GLY A 149 -11.47 6.27 8.85
N TYR A 150 -11.48 6.33 7.53
CA TYR A 150 -12.72 6.44 6.73
C TYR A 150 -12.59 5.62 5.45
N SER A 151 -13.72 5.34 4.82
CA SER A 151 -13.76 4.86 3.44
C SER A 151 -14.68 5.72 2.60
N ILE A 152 -14.41 5.77 1.29
CA ILE A 152 -15.31 6.30 0.27
C ILE A 152 -15.69 5.18 -0.68
N ARG A 153 -16.71 5.42 -1.50
CA ARG A 153 -17.12 4.48 -2.53
C ARG A 153 -17.31 5.19 -3.85
N GLU A 154 -16.56 4.72 -4.85
CA GLU A 154 -16.68 5.14 -6.24
C GLU A 154 -16.46 3.93 -7.14
N LYS A 155 -17.55 3.51 -7.79
CA LYS A 155 -17.48 2.35 -8.67
C LYS A 155 -16.53 2.64 -9.83
N PRO A 156 -15.54 1.76 -10.09
CA PRO A 156 -14.64 1.95 -11.22
C PRO A 156 -15.40 1.91 -12.55
N PRO A 157 -14.85 2.54 -13.61
CA PRO A 157 -15.41 2.40 -14.97
C PRO A 157 -15.51 0.94 -15.36
N ALA A 158 -16.63 0.55 -16.01
CA ALA A 158 -16.89 -0.85 -16.38
C ALA A 158 -15.90 -1.40 -17.42
N ASP A 159 -15.31 -0.52 -18.21
CA ASP A 159 -14.28 -0.82 -19.22
C ASP A 159 -12.84 -0.79 -18.67
N LEU A 160 -12.67 -0.51 -17.37
CA LEU A 160 -11.34 -0.40 -16.76
C LEU A 160 -10.59 -1.74 -16.84
N LYS A 161 -9.38 -1.67 -17.39
CA LYS A 161 -8.40 -2.75 -17.37
C LYS A 161 -7.22 -2.34 -16.50
N TYR A 162 -6.82 -3.23 -15.62
CA TYR A 162 -5.67 -2.99 -14.74
C TYR A 162 -4.38 -3.42 -15.44
N THR A 163 -4.01 -2.63 -16.45
CA THR A 163 -2.77 -2.81 -17.19
C THR A 163 -1.60 -2.14 -16.47
N LYS A 164 -0.38 -2.45 -16.91
CA LYS A 164 0.86 -1.97 -16.32
C LYS A 164 0.82 -0.46 -16.06
N TYR A 165 1.23 -0.08 -14.85
CA TYR A 165 1.25 1.28 -14.32
C TYR A 165 -0.13 1.87 -13.97
N THR A 166 -1.23 1.15 -14.12
CA THR A 166 -2.51 1.57 -13.54
C THR A 166 -2.37 1.64 -12.01
N VAL A 167 -2.86 2.73 -11.42
CA VAL A 167 -2.92 2.94 -9.97
C VAL A 167 -4.38 2.83 -9.53
N ALA A 168 -4.65 1.95 -8.58
CA ALA A 168 -5.98 1.73 -8.03
C ALA A 168 -5.93 1.56 -6.51
N MET A 169 -7.07 1.80 -5.86
CA MET A 169 -7.20 1.64 -4.42
C MET A 169 -7.39 0.18 -4.05
N ALA A 170 -6.69 -0.26 -3.03
CA ALA A 170 -6.88 -1.58 -2.45
C ALA A 170 -8.17 -1.63 -1.62
N LYS A 171 -8.81 -2.79 -1.62
CA LYS A 171 -9.94 -3.15 -0.77
C LYS A 171 -9.86 -4.62 -0.37
N THR A 172 -10.54 -5.01 0.67
CA THR A 172 -10.72 -6.42 1.03
C THR A 172 -11.74 -7.11 0.11
N GLN A 173 -11.76 -8.43 0.07
CA GLN A 173 -12.71 -9.17 -0.77
C GLN A 173 -14.17 -8.97 -0.31
N SER A 174 -14.38 -8.77 0.98
CA SER A 174 -15.72 -8.55 1.56
C SER A 174 -16.27 -7.15 1.32
N GLU A 175 -15.42 -6.18 0.99
CA GLU A 175 -15.87 -4.82 0.72
C GLU A 175 -16.50 -4.70 -0.67
N PRO A 176 -17.56 -3.88 -0.83
CA PRO A 176 -18.19 -3.63 -2.12
C PRO A 176 -17.21 -3.05 -3.15
N ALA A 177 -17.49 -3.27 -4.43
CA ALA A 177 -16.74 -2.69 -5.54
C ALA A 177 -16.59 -1.17 -5.39
N GLY A 178 -15.36 -0.69 -5.63
CA GLY A 178 -15.03 0.74 -5.56
C GLY A 178 -14.90 1.30 -4.15
N THR A 179 -14.87 0.45 -3.10
CA THR A 179 -14.51 0.90 -1.75
C THR A 179 -13.03 1.27 -1.73
N SER A 180 -12.69 2.36 -1.06
CA SER A 180 -11.30 2.82 -0.91
C SER A 180 -11.08 3.56 0.40
N GLY A 181 -9.98 3.24 1.06
CA GLY A 181 -9.41 3.97 2.19
C GLY A 181 -8.20 4.78 1.74
N SER A 182 -7.00 4.42 2.21
CA SER A 182 -5.72 5.03 1.82
C SER A 182 -4.79 4.06 1.08
N GLN A 183 -4.97 2.75 1.23
CA GLN A 183 -4.10 1.79 0.57
C GLN A 183 -4.33 1.79 -0.95
N PHE A 184 -3.25 1.86 -1.71
CA PHE A 184 -3.27 1.81 -3.17
C PHE A 184 -2.27 0.79 -3.68
N PHE A 185 -2.50 0.28 -4.89
CA PHE A 185 -1.54 -0.55 -5.59
C PHE A 185 -1.25 0.00 -6.98
N ILE A 186 -0.06 -0.31 -7.47
CA ILE A 186 0.38 -0.03 -8.83
C ILE A 186 0.56 -1.37 -9.53
N VAL A 187 -0.08 -1.53 -10.68
CA VAL A 187 0.06 -2.75 -11.48
C VAL A 187 1.45 -2.79 -12.11
N THR A 188 2.16 -3.90 -11.92
CA THR A 188 3.48 -4.16 -12.49
C THR A 188 3.46 -5.27 -13.54
N ALA A 189 2.40 -6.10 -13.57
CA ALA A 189 2.10 -7.01 -14.66
C ALA A 189 1.73 -6.26 -15.95
N ALA A 190 1.88 -6.88 -17.11
CA ALA A 190 1.36 -6.32 -18.37
C ALA A 190 -0.16 -6.10 -18.33
N ASP A 191 -0.89 -7.06 -17.80
CA ASP A 191 -2.30 -7.02 -17.42
C ASP A 191 -2.47 -7.86 -16.16
N ALA A 192 -3.08 -7.29 -15.13
CA ALA A 192 -3.32 -7.99 -13.88
C ALA A 192 -4.53 -8.95 -13.96
N GLY A 193 -5.34 -8.90 -15.01
CA GLY A 193 -6.52 -9.74 -15.18
C GLY A 193 -7.61 -9.51 -14.11
N LEU A 194 -7.56 -8.40 -13.38
CA LEU A 194 -8.50 -8.07 -12.33
C LEU A 194 -9.83 -7.57 -12.91
N PRO A 195 -10.98 -7.96 -12.33
CA PRO A 195 -12.26 -7.37 -12.69
C PRO A 195 -12.31 -5.89 -12.28
N PRO A 196 -13.19 -5.04 -12.89
CA PRO A 196 -13.34 -3.62 -12.54
C PRO A 196 -14.02 -3.44 -11.18
N ASP A 197 -13.31 -3.83 -10.12
CA ASP A 197 -13.77 -3.89 -8.74
C ASP A 197 -13.02 -2.91 -7.81
N TYR A 198 -11.83 -2.47 -8.21
CA TYR A 198 -10.97 -1.58 -7.43
C TYR A 198 -11.08 -0.14 -7.94
N ALA A 199 -11.31 0.83 -7.04
CA ALA A 199 -11.48 2.22 -7.41
C ALA A 199 -10.22 2.77 -8.12
N LEU A 200 -10.43 3.41 -9.27
CA LEU A 200 -9.35 4.00 -10.06
C LEU A 200 -8.76 5.23 -9.35
N VAL A 201 -7.45 5.33 -9.30
CA VAL A 201 -6.73 6.56 -8.91
C VAL A 201 -6.22 7.30 -10.14
N GLY A 202 -5.59 6.56 -11.05
CA GLY A 202 -4.97 7.11 -12.25
C GLY A 202 -3.90 6.18 -12.83
N LYS A 203 -2.82 6.78 -13.33
CA LYS A 203 -1.73 6.04 -13.97
C LYS A 203 -0.37 6.66 -13.66
N VAL A 204 0.67 5.84 -13.52
CA VAL A 204 2.05 6.34 -13.49
C VAL A 204 2.42 6.81 -14.90
N THR A 205 2.74 8.08 -15.03
CA THR A 205 3.02 8.76 -16.31
C THR A 205 4.49 9.16 -16.46
N ASP A 206 5.23 9.20 -15.36
CA ASP A 206 6.67 9.42 -15.37
C ASP A 206 7.33 8.58 -14.27
N GLY A 207 8.63 8.26 -14.43
CA GLY A 207 9.38 7.45 -13.49
C GLY A 207 8.99 5.97 -13.46
N GLN A 208 8.43 5.41 -14.52
CA GLN A 208 8.04 3.99 -14.64
C GLN A 208 9.17 3.03 -14.27
N ALA A 209 10.42 3.39 -14.61
CA ALA A 209 11.61 2.61 -14.24
C ALA A 209 11.78 2.48 -12.72
N THR A 210 11.32 3.46 -11.93
CA THR A 210 11.31 3.40 -10.47
C THR A 210 10.29 2.37 -9.99
N VAL A 211 9.08 2.35 -10.55
CA VAL A 211 8.05 1.35 -10.23
C VAL A 211 8.54 -0.06 -10.55
N ASP A 212 9.15 -0.26 -11.73
CA ASP A 212 9.73 -1.55 -12.12
C ASP A 212 10.92 -1.96 -11.23
N ARG A 213 11.64 -1.00 -10.66
CA ARG A 213 12.72 -1.24 -9.71
C ARG A 213 12.17 -1.65 -8.35
N ILE A 214 11.13 -0.98 -7.85
CA ILE A 214 10.46 -1.35 -6.59
C ILE A 214 9.90 -2.76 -6.69
N ALA A 215 9.29 -3.14 -7.81
CA ALA A 215 8.76 -4.48 -8.04
C ALA A 215 9.83 -5.60 -8.03
N LYS A 216 11.10 -5.24 -8.11
CA LYS A 216 12.25 -6.17 -8.03
C LYS A 216 12.89 -6.22 -6.63
N VAL A 217 12.40 -5.46 -5.68
CA VAL A 217 12.89 -5.55 -4.30
C VAL A 217 12.48 -6.91 -3.75
N PRO A 218 13.41 -7.70 -3.18
CA PRO A 218 13.09 -9.01 -2.65
C PRO A 218 12.02 -8.95 -1.58
N ALA A 219 11.06 -9.87 -1.66
CA ALA A 219 9.99 -10.04 -0.68
C ALA A 219 10.04 -11.44 -0.07
N ASN A 220 9.49 -11.59 1.13
CA ASN A 220 9.33 -12.89 1.80
C ASN A 220 8.10 -13.66 1.26
N GLY A 221 7.85 -14.86 1.78
CA GLY A 221 6.72 -15.68 1.38
C GLY A 221 5.33 -15.07 1.64
N ASN A 222 5.25 -13.99 2.40
CA ASN A 222 4.04 -13.20 2.64
C ASN A 222 3.99 -11.93 1.76
N GLU A 223 4.81 -11.85 0.72
CA GLU A 223 4.93 -10.71 -0.18
C GLU A 223 5.41 -9.41 0.50
N GLN A 224 5.94 -9.48 1.72
CA GLN A 224 6.48 -8.32 2.45
C GLN A 224 7.93 -8.08 2.01
N PRO A 225 8.30 -6.84 1.63
CA PRO A 225 9.69 -6.51 1.31
C PRO A 225 10.62 -6.82 2.49
N ILE A 226 11.71 -7.53 2.22
CA ILE A 226 12.73 -7.82 3.25
C ILE A 226 13.69 -6.65 3.50
N VAL A 227 13.57 -5.60 2.70
CA VAL A 227 14.23 -4.31 2.89
C VAL A 227 13.17 -3.22 2.68
N PRO A 228 13.04 -2.25 3.59
CA PRO A 228 12.02 -1.22 3.47
C PRO A 228 12.10 -0.43 2.17
N VAL A 229 10.95 -0.24 1.52
CA VAL A 229 10.76 0.73 0.44
C VAL A 229 9.85 1.82 0.97
N VAL A 230 10.41 3.00 1.21
CA VAL A 230 9.76 4.11 1.92
C VAL A 230 9.40 5.21 0.95
N ILE A 231 8.17 5.71 1.05
CA ILE A 231 7.73 6.97 0.41
C ILE A 231 8.26 8.10 1.29
N SER A 232 9.35 8.75 0.90
CA SER A 232 9.92 9.85 1.67
C SER A 232 9.07 11.11 1.57
N LYS A 233 8.41 11.33 0.42
CA LYS A 233 7.53 12.49 0.19
C LYS A 233 6.52 12.20 -0.91
N ALA A 234 5.28 12.68 -0.70
CA ALA A 234 4.25 12.77 -1.73
C ALA A 234 3.83 14.23 -1.91
N THR A 235 3.80 14.72 -3.13
CA THR A 235 3.46 16.12 -3.44
C THR A 235 2.39 16.19 -4.51
N LEU A 236 1.34 16.98 -4.24
CA LEU A 236 0.26 17.25 -5.21
C LEU A 236 0.61 18.48 -6.04
N ASP A 237 0.54 18.37 -7.37
CA ASP A 237 0.74 19.44 -8.34
C ASP A 237 -0.49 19.58 -9.26
N GLY A 238 -0.68 20.79 -9.80
CA GLY A 238 -1.75 21.12 -10.74
C GLY A 238 -3.00 21.64 -10.05
N ALA A 239 -3.99 20.78 -9.83
CA ALA A 239 -5.30 21.22 -9.32
C ALA A 239 -5.32 21.56 -7.83
N THR A 240 -6.23 22.44 -7.46
CA THR A 240 -6.56 22.73 -6.05
C THR A 240 -7.79 21.92 -5.61
N LEU A 241 -7.86 21.59 -4.33
CA LEU A 241 -9.06 21.02 -3.72
C LEU A 241 -10.06 22.15 -3.44
N LYS A 242 -11.23 22.10 -4.07
CA LYS A 242 -12.35 23.02 -3.84
C LYS A 242 -13.38 22.34 -2.94
N GLY A 243 -13.89 23.06 -1.94
CA GLY A 243 -15.06 22.65 -1.17
C GLY A 243 -14.80 21.62 -0.07
N GLY A 244 -13.69 21.67 0.64
CA GLY A 244 -13.47 20.79 1.79
C GLY A 244 -12.30 21.27 2.65
N SER A 245 -12.58 21.64 3.85
CA SER A 245 -11.60 21.81 4.95
C SER A 245 -11.56 20.58 5.82
#